data_d57a6042193a60957ebd284a7f3c4b0a
#
_entry.id   d57a6042193a60957ebd284a7f3c4b0a
#
_cell.length_a   1.000
_cell.length_b   1.000
_cell.length_c   1.000
_cell.angle_alpha   90.00
_cell.angle_beta   90.00
_cell.angle_gamma   90.00
#
_symmetry.space_group_name_H-M   'P 1'
#
loop_
_entity.id
_entity.type
_entity.pdbx_description
1 polymer ?
#
loop_
_entity_poly.entity_id
_entity_poly.type
_entity_poly.pdbx_seq_one_letter_code
_entity_poly.pdbx_strand_id
1 'polypeptide(L)'
;GVSVYDDYAHHPTEVAAALAGARSVIGDGRIIAVHQPHTYSRTQHMYREFAEVLESHADHTVVLDVYGAREDPVPGVTGDLVAHAFTDPDRVRFVADWQRAADHAAAVARPGDYVITLGCGNVNLLVPQILEALTRIRPDTAAVEG
;
A
#
# COMPACT_ATOMS: atom_id res chain seq x y z
N GLY A 1 -16.46 10.61 -0.87
CA GLY A 1 -15.36 10.37 0.01
C GLY A 1 -14.38 9.33 -0.50
N VAL A 2 -13.44 9.00 0.32
CA VAL A 2 -12.42 7.98 0.06
C VAL A 2 -12.76 6.75 0.88
N SER A 3 -12.75 5.58 0.24
CA SER A 3 -12.97 4.31 0.93
C SER A 3 -11.63 3.70 1.32
N VAL A 4 -11.53 3.18 2.54
CA VAL A 4 -10.30 2.56 3.05
C VAL A 4 -10.58 1.11 3.42
N TYR A 5 -9.78 0.20 2.87
CA TYR A 5 -9.93 -1.23 3.10
C TYR A 5 -8.61 -1.84 3.54
N ASP A 6 -8.68 -2.97 4.24
CA ASP A 6 -7.52 -3.79 4.55
C ASP A 6 -7.68 -5.15 3.88
N ASP A 7 -6.62 -5.64 3.25
CA ASP A 7 -6.59 -6.95 2.60
C ASP A 7 -5.37 -7.72 3.08
N TYR A 8 -5.58 -8.97 3.46
CA TYR A 8 -4.53 -9.84 4.00
C TYR A 8 -3.55 -10.34 2.93
N ALA A 9 -3.78 -10.02 1.66
CA ALA A 9 -2.93 -10.47 0.56
C ALA A 9 -1.46 -10.15 0.80
N HIS A 10 -0.60 -11.13 0.67
CA HIS A 10 0.82 -11.00 0.98
C HIS A 10 1.73 -11.76 -0.01
N HIS A 11 1.16 -12.36 -1.02
CA HIS A 11 1.88 -12.99 -2.13
C HIS A 11 1.52 -12.23 -3.43
N PRO A 12 2.43 -12.12 -4.42
CA PRO A 12 2.12 -11.37 -5.63
C PRO A 12 0.81 -11.76 -6.32
N THR A 13 0.53 -13.06 -6.39
CA THR A 13 -0.73 -13.55 -6.98
C THR A 13 -1.95 -13.08 -6.20
N GLU A 14 -1.88 -13.09 -4.87
CA GLU A 14 -2.96 -12.64 -4.02
C GLU A 14 -3.17 -11.13 -4.13
N VAL A 15 -2.07 -10.37 -4.18
CA VAL A 15 -2.13 -8.91 -4.35
C VAL A 15 -2.77 -8.57 -5.68
N ALA A 16 -2.39 -9.25 -6.76
CA ALA A 16 -2.99 -9.05 -8.07
C ALA A 16 -4.51 -9.30 -8.03
N ALA A 17 -4.93 -10.39 -7.39
CA ALA A 17 -6.35 -10.74 -7.29
C ALA A 17 -7.12 -9.70 -6.47
N ALA A 18 -6.57 -9.26 -5.34
CA ALA A 18 -7.18 -8.26 -4.48
C ALA A 18 -7.38 -6.93 -5.22
N LEU A 19 -6.35 -6.47 -5.93
CA LEU A 19 -6.40 -5.21 -6.67
C LEU A 19 -7.34 -5.30 -7.88
N ALA A 20 -7.35 -6.43 -8.59
CA ALA A 20 -8.29 -6.65 -9.70
C ALA A 20 -9.74 -6.65 -9.20
N GLY A 21 -10.00 -7.29 -8.05
CA GLY A 21 -11.31 -7.26 -7.42
C GLY A 21 -11.76 -5.85 -7.05
N ALA A 22 -10.87 -5.07 -6.45
CA ALA A 22 -11.14 -3.67 -6.12
C ALA A 22 -11.45 -2.86 -7.38
N ARG A 23 -10.68 -3.04 -8.45
CA ARG A 23 -10.89 -2.32 -9.71
C ARG A 23 -12.28 -2.57 -10.28
N SER A 24 -12.83 -3.76 -10.09
CA SER A 24 -14.15 -4.10 -10.62
C SER A 24 -15.30 -3.36 -9.94
N VAL A 25 -15.07 -2.79 -8.74
CA VAL A 25 -16.13 -2.13 -7.96
C VAL A 25 -15.98 -0.62 -7.83
N ILE A 26 -14.79 -0.05 -8.03
CA ILE A 26 -14.56 1.37 -7.76
C ILE A 26 -14.99 2.31 -8.90
N GLY A 27 -15.33 1.76 -10.07
CA GLY A 27 -15.70 2.60 -11.22
C GLY A 27 -14.53 3.45 -11.71
N ASP A 28 -14.71 4.76 -11.76
CA ASP A 28 -13.72 5.69 -12.26
C ASP A 28 -12.69 6.11 -11.21
N GLY A 29 -12.82 5.66 -9.98
CA GLY A 29 -11.88 5.97 -8.91
C GLY A 29 -10.51 5.35 -9.13
N ARG A 30 -9.53 5.84 -8.36
CA ARG A 30 -8.17 5.31 -8.39
C ARG A 30 -7.94 4.39 -7.20
N ILE A 31 -6.98 3.48 -7.35
CA ILE A 31 -6.53 2.61 -6.27
C ILE A 31 -5.19 3.15 -5.76
N ILE A 32 -5.14 3.48 -4.47
CA ILE A 32 -3.91 3.80 -3.76
C ILE A 32 -3.60 2.58 -2.88
N ALA A 33 -2.58 1.82 -3.26
CA ALA A 33 -2.14 0.65 -2.51
C ALA A 33 -1.16 1.06 -1.43
N VAL A 34 -1.29 0.49 -0.23
CA VAL A 34 -0.33 0.64 0.86
C VAL A 34 0.19 -0.75 1.17
N HIS A 35 1.38 -1.06 0.68
CA HIS A 35 1.95 -2.40 0.71
C HIS A 35 2.98 -2.54 1.83
N GLN A 36 2.78 -3.54 2.70
CA GLN A 36 3.77 -3.91 3.70
C GLN A 36 4.44 -5.22 3.28
N PRO A 37 5.72 -5.18 2.87
CA PRO A 37 6.45 -6.42 2.59
C PRO A 37 6.55 -7.27 3.85
N HIS A 38 6.40 -8.57 3.70
CA HIS A 38 6.43 -9.52 4.81
C HIS A 38 7.67 -10.40 4.71
N THR A 39 8.48 -10.37 5.74
CA THR A 39 9.77 -11.01 5.92
C THR A 39 10.85 -10.50 4.96
N TYR A 40 12.09 -10.52 5.44
CA TYR A 40 13.25 -10.09 4.63
C TYR A 40 13.54 -11.07 3.51
N SER A 41 13.43 -12.36 3.79
CA SER A 41 13.69 -13.40 2.79
C SER A 41 12.72 -13.31 1.61
N ARG A 42 11.42 -13.15 1.87
CA ARG A 42 10.43 -13.04 0.81
C ARG A 42 10.62 -11.74 0.02
N THR A 43 10.90 -10.64 0.71
CA THR A 43 11.13 -9.36 0.06
C THR A 43 12.33 -9.42 -0.88
N GLN A 44 13.46 -9.98 -0.41
CA GLN A 44 14.65 -10.14 -1.22
C GLN A 44 14.42 -11.01 -2.44
N HIS A 45 13.59 -12.05 -2.30
CA HIS A 45 13.32 -13.00 -3.37
C HIS A 45 12.27 -12.51 -4.38
N MET A 46 11.28 -11.73 -3.93
CA MET A 46 10.08 -11.42 -4.71
C MET A 46 9.83 -9.93 -4.96
N TYR A 47 10.74 -9.03 -4.60
CA TYR A 47 10.45 -7.61 -4.70
C TYR A 47 10.11 -7.16 -6.13
N ARG A 48 10.69 -7.81 -7.16
CA ARG A 48 10.39 -7.46 -8.55
C ARG A 48 8.98 -7.86 -8.94
N GLU A 49 8.53 -9.04 -8.53
CA GLU A 49 7.17 -9.49 -8.79
C GLU A 49 6.14 -8.61 -8.07
N PHE A 50 6.41 -8.21 -6.84
CA PHE A 50 5.54 -7.27 -6.12
C PHE A 50 5.46 -5.93 -6.84
N ALA A 51 6.59 -5.38 -7.26
CA ALA A 51 6.63 -4.10 -7.98
C ALA A 51 5.81 -4.19 -9.26
N GLU A 52 5.98 -5.25 -10.04
CA GLU A 52 5.24 -5.45 -11.28
C GLU A 52 3.74 -5.51 -11.06
N VAL A 53 3.30 -6.29 -10.08
CA VAL A 53 1.88 -6.44 -9.76
C VAL A 53 1.28 -5.12 -9.26
N LEU A 54 1.97 -4.45 -8.35
CA LEU A 54 1.49 -3.18 -7.79
C LEU A 54 1.42 -2.10 -8.86
N GLU A 55 2.44 -1.98 -9.69
CA GLU A 55 2.48 -0.99 -10.76
C GLU A 55 1.39 -1.24 -11.81
N SER A 56 1.12 -2.51 -12.12
CA SER A 56 0.13 -2.88 -13.13
C SER A 56 -1.30 -2.69 -12.67
N HIS A 57 -1.58 -2.81 -11.37
CA HIS A 57 -2.95 -2.88 -10.86
C HIS A 57 -3.37 -1.68 -10.00
N ALA A 58 -2.43 -0.96 -9.40
CA ALA A 58 -2.72 0.22 -8.60
C ALA A 58 -2.32 1.48 -9.35
N ASP A 59 -2.97 2.60 -9.05
CA ASP A 59 -2.64 3.89 -9.66
C ASP A 59 -1.49 4.58 -8.93
N HIS A 60 -1.38 4.35 -7.62
CA HIS A 60 -0.27 4.82 -6.81
C HIS A 60 -0.02 3.83 -5.69
N THR A 61 1.25 3.64 -5.30
CA THR A 61 1.62 2.69 -4.25
C THR A 61 2.50 3.39 -3.22
N VAL A 62 2.14 3.21 -1.95
CA VAL A 62 2.98 3.53 -0.80
C VAL A 62 3.56 2.22 -0.31
N VAL A 63 4.88 2.11 -0.26
CA VAL A 63 5.56 0.92 0.24
C VAL A 63 6.10 1.22 1.63
N LEU A 64 5.68 0.42 2.60
CA LEU A 64 6.18 0.49 3.97
C LEU A 64 7.47 -0.33 4.09
N ASP A 65 8.13 -0.21 5.23
CA ASP A 65 9.29 -1.05 5.48
C ASP A 65 8.86 -2.49 5.81
N VAL A 66 9.81 -3.40 5.73
CA VAL A 66 9.59 -4.83 5.90
C VAL A 66 9.10 -5.12 7.31
N TYR A 67 8.02 -5.93 7.39
CA TYR A 67 7.62 -6.57 8.64
C TYR A 67 8.41 -7.86 8.78
N GLY A 68 9.42 -7.84 9.66
CA GLY A 68 10.39 -8.94 9.75
C GLY A 68 9.84 -10.24 10.31
N ALA A 69 8.74 -10.18 11.07
CA ALA A 69 8.20 -11.33 11.80
C ALA A 69 9.28 -11.90 12.74
N ARG A 70 9.74 -13.12 12.47
CA ARG A 70 10.77 -13.77 13.31
C ARG A 70 12.16 -13.70 12.70
N GLU A 71 12.29 -13.05 11.55
CA GLU A 71 13.59 -12.95 10.89
C GLU A 71 14.37 -11.76 11.42
N ASP A 72 15.68 -11.90 11.47
CA ASP A 72 16.57 -10.78 11.73
C ASP A 72 16.68 -9.91 10.48
N PRO A 73 16.91 -8.60 10.65
CA PRO A 73 17.14 -7.72 9.50
C PRO A 73 18.31 -8.18 8.64
N VAL A 74 18.14 -8.06 7.33
CA VAL A 74 19.19 -8.35 6.36
C VAL A 74 19.69 -7.02 5.77
N PRO A 75 20.98 -6.73 5.84
CA PRO A 75 21.52 -5.47 5.30
C PRO A 75 21.12 -5.27 3.84
N GLY A 76 20.64 -4.08 3.53
CA GLY A 76 20.21 -3.71 2.18
C GLY A 76 18.81 -4.20 1.79
N VAL A 77 18.13 -4.98 2.63
CA VAL A 77 16.78 -5.46 2.34
C VAL A 77 15.79 -4.63 3.13
N THR A 78 15.14 -3.72 2.44
CA THR A 78 14.08 -2.85 2.96
C THR A 78 12.93 -2.82 1.96
N GLY A 79 11.82 -2.17 2.34
CA GLY A 79 10.71 -1.95 1.42
C GLY A 79 11.12 -1.15 0.18
N ASP A 80 12.20 -0.40 0.27
CA ASP A 80 12.72 0.39 -0.85
C ASP A 80 13.12 -0.47 -2.05
N LEU A 81 13.45 -1.74 -1.84
CA LEU A 81 13.70 -2.67 -2.95
C LEU A 81 12.48 -2.75 -3.88
N VAL A 82 11.29 -2.83 -3.30
CA VAL A 82 10.04 -2.88 -4.09
C VAL A 82 9.85 -1.57 -4.84
N ALA A 83 10.02 -0.45 -4.15
CA ALA A 83 9.83 0.87 -4.76
C ALA A 83 10.79 1.11 -5.91
N HIS A 84 12.06 0.77 -5.76
CA HIS A 84 13.07 0.95 -6.80
C HIS A 84 12.84 0.06 -8.03
N ALA A 85 12.09 -1.02 -7.90
CA ALA A 85 11.79 -1.91 -9.02
C ALA A 85 10.63 -1.43 -9.89
N PHE A 86 9.95 -0.35 -9.51
CA PHE A 86 8.94 0.27 -10.38
C PHE A 86 9.62 0.89 -11.60
N THR A 87 8.95 0.82 -12.75
CA THR A 87 9.44 1.48 -13.97
C THR A 87 9.14 2.97 -13.95
N ASP A 88 8.02 3.37 -13.32
CA ASP A 88 7.64 4.78 -13.16
C ASP A 88 7.78 5.19 -11.69
N PRO A 89 8.85 5.93 -11.34
CA PRO A 89 9.08 6.32 -9.95
C PRO A 89 8.03 7.31 -9.40
N ASP A 90 7.26 7.95 -10.26
CA ASP A 90 6.21 8.88 -9.82
C ASP A 90 4.98 8.13 -9.29
N ARG A 91 4.87 6.84 -9.56
CA ARG A 91 3.72 6.01 -9.15
C ARG A 91 3.95 5.27 -7.84
N VAL A 92 5.10 5.50 -7.19
CA VAL A 92 5.44 4.78 -5.97
C VAL A 92 6.22 5.68 -5.02
N ARG A 93 6.06 5.42 -3.73
CA ARG A 93 6.88 6.07 -2.71
C ARG A 93 7.14 5.09 -1.56
N PHE A 94 8.42 4.93 -1.21
CA PHE A 94 8.79 4.20 -0.01
C PHE A 94 8.73 5.14 1.18
N VAL A 95 7.95 4.78 2.20
CA VAL A 95 7.79 5.57 3.42
C VAL A 95 7.82 4.63 4.62
N ALA A 96 8.93 4.63 5.35
CA ALA A 96 9.09 3.73 6.50
C ALA A 96 8.27 4.20 7.71
N ASP A 97 8.15 5.49 7.92
CA ASP A 97 7.39 6.05 9.04
C ASP A 97 5.89 5.96 8.77
N TRP A 98 5.16 5.33 9.68
CA TRP A 98 3.73 5.07 9.50
C TRP A 98 2.89 6.34 9.45
N GLN A 99 3.20 7.34 10.28
CA GLN A 99 2.44 8.60 10.25
C GLN A 99 2.63 9.30 8.91
N ARG A 100 3.86 9.33 8.41
CA ARG A 100 4.14 9.90 7.09
C ARG A 100 3.48 9.10 5.97
N ALA A 101 3.43 7.78 6.09
CA ALA A 101 2.78 6.93 5.10
C ALA A 101 1.28 7.21 5.06
N ALA A 102 0.63 7.30 6.22
CA ALA A 102 -0.78 7.64 6.30
C ALA A 102 -1.05 9.04 5.72
N ASP A 103 -0.23 10.01 6.05
CA ASP A 103 -0.35 11.38 5.55
C ASP A 103 -0.18 11.43 4.04
N HIS A 104 0.79 10.69 3.50
CA HIS A 104 1.02 10.65 2.07
C HIS A 104 -0.16 10.01 1.33
N ALA A 105 -0.67 8.90 1.82
CA ALA A 105 -1.83 8.25 1.22
C ALA A 105 -3.04 9.19 1.21
N ALA A 106 -3.27 9.89 2.32
CA ALA A 106 -4.36 10.86 2.44
C ALA A 106 -4.18 12.04 1.47
N ALA A 107 -2.95 12.53 1.30
CA ALA A 107 -2.66 13.65 0.41
C ALA A 107 -2.87 13.29 -1.06
N VAL A 108 -2.59 12.05 -1.44
CA VAL A 108 -2.76 11.57 -2.81
C VAL A 108 -4.22 11.27 -3.15
N ALA A 109 -4.98 10.80 -2.17
CA ALA A 109 -6.35 10.35 -2.37
C ALA A 109 -7.30 11.49 -2.75
N ARG A 110 -8.26 11.16 -3.61
CA ARG A 110 -9.32 12.08 -4.06
C ARG A 110 -10.68 11.41 -3.86
N PRO A 111 -11.78 12.21 -3.83
CA PRO A 111 -13.11 11.60 -3.73
C PRO A 111 -13.33 10.51 -4.79
N GLY A 112 -13.85 9.39 -4.36
CA GLY A 112 -14.06 8.22 -5.22
C GLY A 112 -12.91 7.23 -5.25
N ASP A 113 -11.76 7.57 -4.66
CA ASP A 113 -10.61 6.68 -4.62
C ASP A 113 -10.75 5.62 -3.54
N TYR A 114 -10.03 4.51 -3.73
CA TYR A 114 -9.86 3.45 -2.74
C TYR A 114 -8.42 3.46 -2.24
N VAL A 115 -8.26 3.44 -0.92
CA VAL A 115 -6.98 3.19 -0.27
C VAL A 115 -7.05 1.78 0.30
N ILE A 116 -6.12 0.92 -0.11
CA ILE A 116 -6.12 -0.49 0.28
C ILE A 116 -4.78 -0.82 0.93
N THR A 117 -4.82 -1.25 2.20
CA THR A 117 -3.63 -1.77 2.87
C THR A 117 -3.49 -3.26 2.54
N LEU A 118 -2.28 -3.68 2.21
CA LEU A 118 -1.97 -5.04 1.75
C LEU A 118 -0.85 -5.63 2.59
N GLY A 119 -1.13 -6.74 3.24
CA GLY A 119 -0.13 -7.44 4.03
C GLY A 119 -0.73 -8.35 5.09
N CYS A 120 0.07 -9.31 5.55
CA CYS A 120 -0.33 -10.26 6.58
C CYS A 120 0.36 -10.02 7.94
N GLY A 121 1.13 -8.94 8.04
CA GLY A 121 1.74 -8.52 9.30
C GLY A 121 0.78 -7.67 10.12
N ASN A 122 1.22 -6.45 10.44
CA ASN A 122 0.43 -5.53 11.26
C ASN A 122 -0.08 -4.29 10.51
N VAL A 123 -0.05 -4.31 9.18
CA VAL A 123 -0.43 -3.13 8.39
C VAL A 123 -1.90 -2.73 8.58
N ASN A 124 -2.76 -3.66 8.98
CA ASN A 124 -4.15 -3.34 9.31
C ASN A 124 -4.25 -2.27 10.41
N LEU A 125 -3.26 -2.17 11.28
CA LEU A 125 -3.22 -1.15 12.35
C LEU A 125 -2.97 0.26 11.80
N LEU A 126 -2.55 0.38 10.54
CA LEU A 126 -2.37 1.66 9.88
C LEU A 126 -3.71 2.27 9.43
N VAL A 127 -4.75 1.46 9.26
CA VAL A 127 -6.05 1.93 8.77
C VAL A 127 -6.61 3.08 9.61
N PRO A 128 -6.65 3.01 10.95
CA PRO A 128 -7.12 4.15 11.74
C PRO A 128 -6.31 5.42 11.53
N GLN A 129 -4.99 5.31 11.32
CA GLN A 129 -4.13 6.46 11.04
C GLN A 129 -4.44 7.08 9.68
N ILE A 130 -4.74 6.26 8.69
CA ILE A 130 -5.15 6.75 7.36
C ILE A 130 -6.49 7.47 7.44
N LEU A 131 -7.46 6.91 8.17
CA LEU A 131 -8.77 7.54 8.36
C LEU A 131 -8.64 8.89 9.04
N GLU A 132 -7.83 8.98 10.07
CA GLU A 132 -7.56 10.24 10.78
C GLU A 132 -6.87 11.24 9.85
N ALA A 133 -5.87 10.80 9.08
CA ALA A 133 -5.15 11.66 8.16
C ALA A 133 -6.08 12.21 7.06
N LEU A 134 -6.99 11.41 6.55
CA LEU A 134 -7.99 11.86 5.58
C LEU A 134 -8.87 12.96 6.15
N THR A 135 -9.33 12.79 7.40
CA THR A 135 -10.15 13.80 8.06
C THR A 135 -9.39 15.11 8.26
N ARG A 136 -8.11 15.03 8.64
CA ARG A 136 -7.28 16.20 8.96
C ARG A 136 -6.74 16.91 7.72
N ILE A 137 -6.26 16.15 6.73
CA ILE A 137 -5.57 16.67 5.54
C ILE A 137 -6.55 16.97 4.41
N ARG A 138 -7.54 16.11 4.24
CA ARG A 138 -8.51 16.19 3.15
C ARG A 138 -9.95 16.09 3.68
N PRO A 139 -10.42 17.10 4.45
CA PRO A 139 -11.77 17.03 5.02
C PRO A 139 -12.87 16.94 3.96
N ASP A 140 -12.62 17.43 2.74
CA ASP A 140 -13.53 17.30 1.59
C ASP A 140 -13.62 15.86 1.06
N THR A 141 -12.70 14.99 1.46
CA THR A 141 -12.67 13.58 1.06
C THR A 141 -12.92 12.67 2.25
N ALA A 142 -13.78 13.10 3.17
CA ALA A 142 -14.06 12.33 4.38
C ALA A 142 -14.21 10.85 4.09
N ALA A 143 -13.51 10.03 4.88
CA ALA A 143 -13.44 8.59 4.65
C ALA A 143 -14.79 7.92 4.85
N VAL A 144 -15.04 6.93 4.00
CA VAL A 144 -16.20 6.04 4.12
C VAL A 144 -15.65 4.66 4.41
N GLU A 145 -16.08 4.06 5.51
CA GLU A 145 -15.69 2.70 5.82
C GLU A 145 -16.37 1.74 4.86
N GLY A 146 -15.58 0.92 4.25
CA GLY A 146 -16.06 -0.07 3.31
C GLY A 146 -16.35 -1.42 3.93
#